data_8cc4427be5d27ff341b99f4243eacd6e
#
_entry.id   8cc4427be5d27ff341b99f4243eacd6e
#
_cell.length_a   1.000
_cell.length_b   1.000
_cell.length_c   1.000
_cell.angle_alpha   90.00
_cell.angle_beta   90.00
_cell.angle_gamma   90.00
#
_symmetry.space_group_name_H-M   'P 1'
#
loop_
_entity.id
_entity.type
_entity.pdbx_description
1 polymer ?
#
loop_
_entity_poly.entity_id
_entity_poly.type
_entity_poly.pdbx_seq_one_letter_code
_entity_poly.pdbx_strand_id
1 'polypeptide(L)'
;ALFADSIATSIGAICGTSNTTTYVESSAGIAAGGRTGLTSVVVAICFALSAFLAPVVSAVPSAATAGVLVIVGCMMAASLKEVKWDDIAEAIPAFFAAVFMAFSYSISYGIAGGFIMYCIVKTCKGKAKEVHPIIWTVAALFILDFVCMAIL
;
A
#
# COMPACT_ATOMS: atom_id res chain seq x y z
N ALA A 1 -4.88 -11.19 8.32
CA ALA A 1 -3.97 -10.76 7.27
C ALA A 1 -2.53 -10.75 7.78
N LEU A 2 -2.15 -9.98 8.82
CA LEU A 2 -0.77 -9.84 9.31
C LEU A 2 -0.04 -11.17 9.59
N PHE A 3 -0.70 -12.13 10.23
CA PHE A 3 -0.12 -13.46 10.46
C PHE A 3 0.11 -14.23 9.17
N ALA A 4 -0.81 -14.14 8.22
CA ALA A 4 -0.65 -14.80 6.92
C ALA A 4 0.52 -14.20 6.13
N ASP A 5 0.64 -12.87 6.12
CA ASP A 5 1.75 -12.17 5.47
C ASP A 5 3.10 -12.50 6.10
N SER A 6 3.17 -12.59 7.45
CA SER A 6 4.39 -12.94 8.15
C SER A 6 4.85 -14.36 7.84
N ILE A 7 3.93 -15.32 7.83
CA ILE A 7 4.23 -16.73 7.50
C ILE A 7 4.63 -16.83 6.03
N ALA A 8 3.88 -16.20 5.13
CA ALA A 8 4.17 -16.25 3.70
C ALA A 8 5.52 -15.59 3.37
N THR A 9 5.86 -14.48 4.01
CA THR A 9 7.17 -13.83 3.86
C THR A 9 8.30 -14.72 4.39
N SER A 10 8.09 -15.42 5.52
CA SER A 10 9.09 -16.34 6.06
C SER A 10 9.35 -17.51 5.12
N ILE A 11 8.29 -18.09 4.54
CA ILE A 11 8.40 -19.16 3.54
C ILE A 11 9.08 -18.62 2.28
N GLY A 12 8.71 -17.43 1.81
CA GLY A 12 9.32 -16.78 0.67
C GLY A 12 10.81 -16.55 0.85
N ALA A 13 11.25 -16.13 2.05
CA ALA A 13 12.67 -15.96 2.37
C ALA A 13 13.46 -17.29 2.29
N ILE A 14 12.86 -18.40 2.74
CA ILE A 14 13.46 -19.74 2.61
C ILE A 14 13.58 -20.15 1.13
N CYS A 15 12.58 -19.80 0.32
CA CYS A 15 12.56 -20.06 -1.12
C CYS A 15 13.43 -19.10 -1.93
N GLY A 16 14.05 -18.08 -1.31
CA GLY A 16 14.87 -17.09 -1.99
C GLY A 16 14.09 -16.07 -2.81
N THR A 17 12.80 -15.88 -2.51
CA THR A 17 11.94 -14.85 -3.14
C THR A 17 11.86 -13.60 -2.29
N SER A 18 11.42 -12.49 -2.88
CA SER A 18 11.12 -11.27 -2.14
C SER A 18 9.93 -11.46 -1.18
N ASN A 19 9.67 -10.47 -0.33
CA ASN A 19 8.56 -10.51 0.61
C ASN A 19 7.22 -10.78 -0.11
N THR A 20 6.38 -11.58 0.54
CA THR A 20 5.03 -11.89 0.07
C THR A 20 4.05 -11.05 0.88
N THR A 21 3.31 -10.19 0.20
CA THR A 21 2.32 -9.31 0.83
C THR A 21 0.93 -9.57 0.25
N THR A 22 -0.10 -9.27 1.04
CA THR A 22 -1.48 -9.32 0.57
C THR A 22 -1.72 -8.21 -0.45
N TYR A 23 -2.09 -8.58 -1.66
CA TYR A 23 -2.41 -7.63 -2.72
C TYR A 23 -3.77 -6.98 -2.49
N VAL A 24 -3.82 -5.67 -2.64
CA VAL A 24 -5.06 -4.89 -2.45
C VAL A 24 -6.06 -5.15 -3.58
N GLU A 25 -5.58 -5.54 -4.75
CA GLU A 25 -6.39 -5.98 -5.90
C GLU A 25 -7.30 -7.18 -5.57
N SER A 26 -6.96 -7.97 -4.55
CA SER A 26 -7.82 -9.04 -4.01
C SER A 26 -9.17 -8.52 -3.52
N SER A 27 -9.28 -7.22 -3.21
CA SER A 27 -10.56 -6.59 -2.83
C SER A 27 -11.61 -6.69 -3.93
N ALA A 28 -11.20 -6.67 -5.19
CA ALA A 28 -12.10 -6.86 -6.34
C ALA A 28 -12.71 -8.27 -6.34
N GLY A 29 -11.92 -9.30 -6.02
CA GLY A 29 -12.40 -10.68 -5.87
C GLY A 29 -13.36 -10.84 -4.70
N ILE A 30 -13.11 -10.14 -3.59
CA ILE A 30 -13.99 -10.12 -2.41
C ILE A 30 -15.33 -9.44 -2.76
N ALA A 31 -15.28 -8.33 -3.50
CA ALA A 31 -16.48 -7.62 -3.97
C ALA A 31 -17.32 -8.49 -4.94
N ALA A 32 -16.68 -9.34 -5.74
CA ALA A 32 -17.33 -10.31 -6.61
C ALA A 32 -17.91 -11.52 -5.88
N GLY A 33 -17.74 -11.63 -4.54
CA GLY A 33 -18.31 -12.70 -3.71
C GLY A 33 -17.30 -13.74 -3.21
N GLY A 34 -16.02 -13.62 -3.52
CA GLY A 34 -14.95 -14.52 -3.09
C GLY A 34 -14.55 -14.28 -1.63
N ARG A 35 -15.28 -14.87 -0.68
CA ARG A 35 -15.09 -14.64 0.78
C ARG A 35 -14.55 -15.84 1.55
N THR A 36 -14.19 -16.92 0.87
CA THR A 36 -13.73 -18.16 1.51
C THR A 36 -12.29 -18.46 1.14
N GLY A 37 -11.59 -19.23 1.98
CA GLY A 37 -10.25 -19.72 1.70
C GLY A 37 -10.13 -20.54 0.40
N LEU A 38 -11.22 -21.10 -0.08
CA LEU A 38 -11.26 -21.81 -1.36
C LEU A 38 -10.91 -20.89 -2.52
N THR A 39 -11.35 -19.63 -2.47
CA THR A 39 -10.99 -18.62 -3.47
C THR A 39 -9.48 -18.44 -3.57
N SER A 40 -8.77 -18.38 -2.43
CA SER A 40 -7.32 -18.25 -2.40
C SER A 40 -6.62 -19.49 -2.98
N VAL A 41 -7.15 -20.69 -2.73
CA VAL A 41 -6.61 -21.93 -3.32
C VAL A 41 -6.77 -21.93 -4.84
N VAL A 42 -7.92 -21.52 -5.35
CA VAL A 42 -8.16 -21.41 -6.81
C VAL A 42 -7.22 -20.38 -7.43
N VAL A 43 -7.04 -19.25 -6.81
CA VAL A 43 -6.08 -18.21 -7.26
C VAL A 43 -4.66 -18.76 -7.28
N ALA A 44 -4.23 -19.50 -6.25
CA ALA A 44 -2.90 -20.12 -6.20
C ALA A 44 -2.71 -21.14 -7.36
N ILE A 45 -3.71 -21.95 -7.66
CA ILE A 45 -3.69 -22.86 -8.81
C ILE A 45 -3.58 -22.08 -10.12
N CYS A 46 -4.34 -21.01 -10.30
CA CYS A 46 -4.26 -20.17 -11.48
C CYS A 46 -2.86 -19.55 -11.65
N PHE A 47 -2.25 -19.08 -10.57
CA PHE A 47 -0.86 -18.59 -10.61
C PHE A 47 0.13 -19.68 -10.98
N ALA A 48 -0.01 -20.89 -10.41
CA ALA A 48 0.86 -22.01 -10.78
C ALA A 48 0.72 -22.40 -12.26
N LEU A 49 -0.50 -22.39 -12.80
CA LEU A 49 -0.73 -22.60 -14.23
C LEU A 49 -0.17 -21.48 -15.10
N SER A 50 -0.29 -20.22 -14.65
CA SER A 50 0.25 -19.08 -15.39
C SER A 50 1.78 -19.09 -15.47
N ALA A 51 2.48 -19.74 -14.52
CA ALA A 51 3.92 -19.91 -14.59
C ALA A 51 4.36 -20.70 -15.83
N PHE A 52 3.59 -21.70 -16.24
CA PHE A 52 3.85 -22.45 -17.49
C PHE A 52 3.53 -21.61 -18.74
N LEU A 53 2.63 -20.64 -18.63
CA LEU A 53 2.22 -19.74 -19.69
C LEU A 53 3.00 -18.40 -19.66
N ALA A 54 4.09 -18.33 -18.89
CA ALA A 54 4.88 -17.11 -18.74
C ALA A 54 5.26 -16.43 -20.07
N PRO A 55 5.64 -17.13 -21.17
CA PRO A 55 5.93 -16.50 -22.44
C PRO A 55 4.71 -15.80 -23.07
N VAL A 56 3.51 -16.35 -22.85
CA VAL A 56 2.26 -15.76 -23.36
C VAL A 56 1.85 -14.56 -22.50
N VAL A 57 2.00 -14.69 -21.18
CA VAL A 57 1.68 -13.61 -20.23
C VAL A 57 2.61 -12.41 -20.43
N SER A 58 3.90 -12.65 -20.71
CA SER A 58 4.87 -11.58 -20.97
C SER A 58 4.64 -10.85 -22.30
N ALA A 59 3.89 -11.45 -23.23
CA ALA A 59 3.51 -10.81 -24.49
C ALA A 59 2.35 -9.81 -24.32
N VAL A 60 1.66 -9.81 -23.17
CA VAL A 60 0.58 -8.85 -22.91
C VAL A 60 1.18 -7.45 -22.69
N PRO A 61 0.86 -6.46 -23.56
CA PRO A 61 1.40 -5.13 -23.41
C PRO A 61 0.86 -4.45 -22.13
N SER A 62 1.71 -3.66 -21.46
CA SER A 62 1.35 -2.93 -20.24
C SER A 62 0.14 -1.99 -20.44
N ALA A 63 -0.08 -1.52 -21.66
CA ALA A 63 -1.25 -0.72 -22.02
C ALA A 63 -2.57 -1.47 -21.83
N ALA A 64 -2.59 -2.79 -22.03
CA ALA A 64 -3.81 -3.60 -21.85
C ALA A 64 -4.13 -3.80 -20.36
N THR A 65 -3.11 -3.91 -19.50
CA THR A 65 -3.29 -4.05 -18.04
C THR A 65 -3.61 -2.72 -17.35
N ALA A 66 -3.17 -1.58 -17.92
CA ALA A 66 -3.42 -0.26 -17.38
C ALA A 66 -4.92 0.04 -17.18
N GLY A 67 -5.77 -0.36 -18.13
CA GLY A 67 -7.22 -0.16 -18.01
C GLY A 67 -7.82 -0.87 -16.80
N VAL A 68 -7.39 -2.09 -16.52
CA VAL A 68 -7.84 -2.86 -15.35
C VAL A 68 -7.36 -2.22 -14.06
N LEU A 69 -6.11 -1.74 -14.02
CA LEU A 69 -5.56 -1.04 -12.86
C LEU A 69 -6.30 0.26 -12.55
N VAL A 70 -6.74 1.00 -13.57
CA VAL A 70 -7.57 2.20 -13.37
C VAL A 70 -8.91 1.84 -12.74
N ILE A 71 -9.58 0.77 -13.19
CA ILE A 71 -10.84 0.32 -12.60
C ILE A 71 -10.65 -0.08 -11.14
N VAL A 72 -9.61 -0.86 -10.84
CA VAL A 72 -9.28 -1.26 -9.47
C VAL A 72 -8.98 -0.01 -8.61
N GLY A 73 -8.22 0.94 -9.14
CA GLY A 73 -7.96 2.22 -8.48
C GLY A 73 -9.23 3.00 -8.16
N CYS A 74 -10.19 3.06 -9.08
CA CYS A 74 -11.49 3.69 -8.83
C CYS A 74 -12.29 2.97 -7.73
N MET A 75 -12.27 1.65 -7.70
CA MET A 75 -12.92 0.89 -6.62
C MET A 75 -12.29 1.18 -5.25
N MET A 76 -10.96 1.32 -5.22
CA MET A 76 -10.23 1.64 -3.99
C MET A 76 -10.40 3.11 -3.56
N ALA A 77 -10.61 4.02 -4.49
CA ALA A 77 -10.91 5.42 -4.20
C ALA A 77 -12.17 5.59 -3.33
N ALA A 78 -13.04 4.60 -3.28
CA ALA A 78 -14.17 4.59 -2.36
C ALA A 78 -13.74 4.68 -0.88
N SER A 79 -12.56 4.17 -0.51
CA SER A 79 -12.01 4.28 0.85
C SER A 79 -11.63 5.70 1.26
N LEU A 80 -11.45 6.61 0.29
CA LEU A 80 -11.20 8.03 0.57
C LEU A 80 -12.37 8.71 1.29
N LYS A 81 -13.58 8.12 1.25
CA LYS A 81 -14.74 8.59 2.01
C LYS A 81 -14.55 8.46 3.53
N GLU A 82 -13.69 7.58 3.99
CA GLU A 82 -13.40 7.39 5.41
C GLU A 82 -12.52 8.50 5.99
N VAL A 83 -11.83 9.24 5.12
CA VAL A 83 -11.03 10.40 5.50
C VAL A 83 -11.96 11.56 5.84
N LYS A 84 -11.79 12.15 7.01
CA LYS A 84 -12.54 13.33 7.44
C LYS A 84 -12.01 14.59 6.75
N TRP A 85 -12.48 14.85 5.56
CA TRP A 85 -12.07 16.01 4.74
C TRP A 85 -12.41 17.36 5.37
N ASP A 86 -13.40 17.38 6.29
CA ASP A 86 -13.81 18.58 7.01
C ASP A 86 -12.78 18.99 8.09
N ASP A 87 -11.97 18.07 8.59
CA ASP A 87 -10.87 18.41 9.51
C ASP A 87 -9.56 18.57 8.75
N ILE A 88 -9.10 19.82 8.66
CA ILE A 88 -7.83 20.17 8.02
C ILE A 88 -6.65 19.36 8.58
N ALA A 89 -6.71 18.92 9.86
CA ALA A 89 -5.64 18.14 10.46
C ALA A 89 -5.57 16.71 9.93
N GLU A 90 -6.63 16.17 9.38
CA GLU A 90 -6.67 14.86 8.74
C GLU A 90 -6.62 14.97 7.21
N ALA A 91 -7.25 16.00 6.65
CA ALA A 91 -7.32 16.21 5.21
C ALA A 91 -5.95 16.52 4.58
N ILE A 92 -5.15 17.41 5.18
CA ILE A 92 -3.83 17.79 4.66
C ILE A 92 -2.88 16.57 4.61
N PRO A 93 -2.68 15.81 5.69
CA PRO A 93 -1.81 14.62 5.64
C PRO A 93 -2.27 13.58 4.62
N ALA A 94 -3.58 13.34 4.52
CA ALA A 94 -4.14 12.40 3.56
C ALA A 94 -3.89 12.83 2.11
N PHE A 95 -4.08 14.12 1.81
CA PHE A 95 -3.78 14.69 0.50
C PHE A 95 -2.29 14.56 0.16
N PHE A 96 -1.39 14.94 1.08
CA PHE A 96 0.04 14.83 0.85
C PHE A 96 0.49 13.39 0.70
N ALA A 97 -0.05 12.45 1.47
CA ALA A 97 0.24 11.03 1.31
C ALA A 97 -0.10 10.56 -0.12
N ALA A 98 -1.29 10.90 -0.62
CA ALA A 98 -1.73 10.53 -1.97
C ALA A 98 -0.85 11.15 -3.05
N VAL A 99 -0.54 12.44 -2.93
CA VAL A 99 0.30 13.17 -3.89
C VAL A 99 1.74 12.64 -3.92
N PHE A 100 2.37 12.46 -2.75
CA PHE A 100 3.72 11.89 -2.68
C PHE A 100 3.79 10.47 -3.21
N MET A 101 2.77 9.64 -2.94
CA MET A 101 2.67 8.28 -3.48
C MET A 101 2.61 8.29 -5.01
N ALA A 102 1.83 9.20 -5.59
CA ALA A 102 1.67 9.32 -7.03
C ALA A 102 2.96 9.81 -7.73
N PHE A 103 3.63 10.82 -7.16
CA PHE A 103 4.83 11.40 -7.76
C PHE A 103 6.09 10.55 -7.57
N SER A 104 6.23 9.88 -6.43
CA SER A 104 7.42 9.06 -6.15
C SER A 104 7.34 7.64 -6.70
N TYR A 105 6.18 7.23 -7.22
CA TYR A 105 5.91 5.85 -7.62
C TYR A 105 6.22 4.83 -6.50
N SER A 106 6.16 5.27 -5.25
CA SER A 106 6.51 4.48 -4.08
C SER A 106 5.49 4.67 -2.96
N ILE A 107 4.96 3.56 -2.48
CA ILE A 107 4.01 3.55 -1.35
C ILE A 107 4.70 4.04 -0.08
N SER A 108 5.96 3.65 0.13
CA SER A 108 6.73 4.02 1.31
C SER A 108 6.93 5.53 1.44
N TYR A 109 7.27 6.21 0.35
CA TYR A 109 7.41 7.68 0.35
C TYR A 109 6.08 8.39 0.58
N GLY A 110 4.99 7.84 0.05
CA GLY A 110 3.65 8.37 0.32
C GLY A 110 3.26 8.28 1.79
N ILE A 111 3.48 7.13 2.40
CA ILE A 111 3.22 6.91 3.83
C ILE A 111 4.11 7.82 4.68
N ALA A 112 5.39 7.90 4.38
CA ALA A 112 6.34 8.76 5.07
C ALA A 112 5.92 10.23 5.03
N GLY A 113 5.59 10.74 3.83
CA GLY A 113 5.10 12.10 3.64
C GLY A 113 3.83 12.38 4.42
N GLY A 114 2.89 11.45 4.42
CA GLY A 114 1.66 11.54 5.20
C GLY A 114 1.90 11.63 6.70
N PHE A 115 2.75 10.77 7.27
CA PHE A 115 3.06 10.80 8.70
C PHE A 115 3.82 12.07 9.11
N ILE A 116 4.78 12.51 8.33
CA ILE A 116 5.53 13.75 8.59
C ILE A 116 4.57 14.95 8.57
N MET A 117 3.70 15.05 7.54
CA MET A 117 2.73 16.13 7.46
C MET A 117 1.70 16.08 8.59
N TYR A 118 1.29 14.88 9.02
CA TYR A 118 0.39 14.72 10.16
C TYR A 118 1.01 15.27 11.45
N CYS A 119 2.27 14.94 11.71
CA CYS A 119 3.01 15.48 12.86
C CYS A 119 3.11 17.01 12.79
N ILE A 120 3.46 17.57 11.64
CA ILE A 120 3.59 19.02 11.45
C ILE A 120 2.25 19.72 11.69
N VAL A 121 1.18 19.28 11.05
CA VAL A 121 -0.13 19.93 11.15
C VAL A 121 -0.72 19.86 12.56
N LYS A 122 -0.58 18.70 13.23
CA LYS A 122 -1.03 18.55 14.63
C LYS A 122 -0.22 19.43 15.59
N THR A 123 1.07 19.58 15.33
CA THR A 123 1.94 20.49 16.13
C THR A 123 1.54 21.95 15.91
N CYS A 124 1.29 22.37 14.68
CA CYS A 124 0.84 23.73 14.35
C CYS A 124 -0.52 24.06 14.97
N LYS A 125 -1.42 23.07 15.10
CA LYS A 125 -2.70 23.22 15.80
C LYS A 125 -2.59 23.21 17.33
N GLY A 126 -1.39 23.08 17.90
CA GLY A 126 -1.17 22.98 19.35
C GLY A 126 -1.64 21.67 19.98
N LYS A 127 -1.98 20.67 19.17
CA LYS A 127 -2.49 19.36 19.58
C LYS A 127 -1.46 18.24 19.50
N ALA A 128 -0.19 18.59 19.65
CA ALA A 128 0.92 17.62 19.60
C ALA A 128 0.79 16.46 20.61
N LYS A 129 0.11 16.70 21.74
CA LYS A 129 -0.15 15.69 22.77
C LYS A 129 -1.20 14.63 22.36
N GLU A 130 -2.04 14.93 21.39
CA GLU A 130 -3.04 13.97 20.87
C GLU A 130 -2.38 12.95 19.90
N VAL A 131 -1.19 13.24 19.41
CA VAL A 131 -0.45 12.34 18.51
C VAL A 131 0.19 11.23 19.31
N HIS A 132 -0.14 9.98 18.97
CA HIS A 132 0.43 8.82 19.66
C HIS A 132 1.96 8.81 19.51
N PRO A 133 2.74 8.51 20.58
CA PRO A 133 4.21 8.54 20.52
C PRO A 133 4.81 7.65 19.43
N ILE A 134 4.14 6.56 19.06
CA ILE A 134 4.56 5.69 17.96
C ILE A 134 4.62 6.45 16.62
N ILE A 135 3.68 7.36 16.36
CA ILE A 135 3.66 8.14 15.11
C ILE A 135 4.86 9.08 15.05
N TRP A 136 5.27 9.66 16.18
CA TRP A 136 6.47 10.49 16.31
C TRP A 136 7.74 9.69 16.02
N THR A 137 7.86 8.48 16.58
CA THR A 137 9.03 7.63 16.32
C THR A 137 9.10 7.19 14.88
N VAL A 138 7.97 6.82 14.26
CA VAL A 138 7.90 6.43 12.86
C VAL A 138 8.25 7.61 11.94
N ALA A 139 7.72 8.81 12.21
CA ALA A 139 8.04 10.01 11.44
C ALA A 139 9.53 10.36 11.54
N ALA A 140 10.14 10.25 12.73
CA ALA A 140 11.57 10.47 12.93
C ALA A 140 12.42 9.45 12.15
N LEU A 141 12.03 8.17 12.14
CA LEU A 141 12.71 7.14 11.37
C LEU A 141 12.64 7.40 9.86
N PHE A 142 11.50 7.85 9.34
CA PHE A 142 11.38 8.22 7.92
C PHE A 142 12.24 9.45 7.56
N ILE A 143 12.33 10.45 8.44
CA ILE A 143 13.21 11.61 8.22
C ILE A 143 14.67 11.13 8.18
N LEU A 144 15.06 10.24 9.09
CA LEU A 144 16.40 9.68 9.11
C LEU A 144 16.70 8.88 7.83
N ASP A 145 15.75 8.07 7.37
CA ASP A 145 15.85 7.32 6.13
C ASP A 145 16.05 8.26 4.92
N PHE A 146 15.27 9.34 4.82
CA PHE A 146 15.45 10.35 3.77
C PHE A 146 16.80 11.05 3.82
N VAL A 147 17.29 11.35 5.01
CA VAL A 147 18.61 11.96 5.17
C VAL A 147 19.71 10.98 4.76
N CYS A 148 19.61 9.71 5.17
CA CYS A 148 20.56 8.69 4.74
C CYS A 148 20.57 8.51 3.22
N MET A 149 19.40 8.46 2.58
CA MET A 149 19.29 8.36 1.13
C MET A 149 19.82 9.61 0.39
N ALA A 150 19.75 10.77 1.02
CA ALA A 150 20.28 12.02 0.43
C ALA A 150 21.80 12.13 0.54
N ILE A 151 22.43 11.41 1.48
CA ILE A 151 23.88 11.46 1.72
C ILE A 151 24.62 10.34 0.97
N LEU A 152 23.95 9.22 0.69
CA LEU A 152 24.50 8.10 -0.09
C LEU A 152 24.39 8.33 -1.58
#